data_62b79d6ba5e31ba2e74de83c6c8c8e66
#
_entry.id   62b79d6ba5e31ba2e74de83c6c8c8e66
#
_cell.length_a   1.000
_cell.length_b   1.000
_cell.length_c   1.000
_cell.angle_alpha   90.00
_cell.angle_beta   90.00
_cell.angle_gamma   90.00
#
_symmetry.space_group_name_H-M   'P 1'
#
loop_
_entity.id
_entity.type
_entity.pdbx_description
1 polymer ?
#
loop_
_entity_poly.entity_id
_entity_poly.type
_entity_poly.pdbx_seq_one_letter_code
_entity_poly.pdbx_strand_id
1 'polypeptide(L)'
;MLTVISPAKSLDFESPAHTKRFSDPVFLSSSRELITELRKQSPAQISKLMKISPKLGELNAQRYKAWKPPFAPDNAKQALLAFRGDVYMGLDADTLTSRDLTFSQKHLRILSGLYGVLKPLDLIQPYRLEMGTRFRNKRGKDLYEFWGERLTTAVREELSGHRNKTLVNLASNEYFRSIDAASLGHRIVTPVFKDYSNGTYRILSFFAKRARGRMASHIIRERINKPEDLKRFDLDGYRSEEHTSELQSPDHLVC
;
A
#
# COMPACT_ATOMS: atom_id res chain seq x y z
N MET A 1 -7.24 3.82 -14.80
CA MET A 1 -6.90 2.63 -14.01
C MET A 1 -6.12 3.08 -12.78
N LEU A 2 -6.45 2.56 -11.61
CA LEU A 2 -5.79 2.85 -10.34
C LEU A 2 -5.21 1.56 -9.78
N THR A 3 -4.04 1.61 -9.16
CA THR A 3 -3.37 0.45 -8.56
C THR A 3 -3.22 0.67 -7.06
N VAL A 4 -3.49 -0.35 -6.25
CA VAL A 4 -3.26 -0.31 -4.79
C VAL A 4 -2.16 -1.28 -4.38
N ILE A 5 -1.27 -0.85 -3.49
CA ILE A 5 -0.22 -1.67 -2.86
C ILE A 5 -0.30 -1.59 -1.34
N SER A 6 0.31 -2.57 -0.65
CA SER A 6 0.51 -2.50 0.79
C SER A 6 1.67 -1.57 1.16
N PRO A 7 1.70 -1.03 2.37
CA PRO A 7 2.86 -0.32 2.91
C PRO A 7 3.94 -1.34 3.33
N ALA A 8 5.02 -0.87 3.91
CA ALA A 8 6.04 -1.71 4.51
C ALA A 8 6.20 -1.44 6.02
N LYS A 9 6.69 -2.44 6.74
CA LYS A 9 7.04 -2.33 8.17
C LYS A 9 8.35 -1.57 8.38
N SER A 10 9.27 -1.71 7.43
CA SER A 10 10.55 -1.00 7.40
C SER A 10 10.39 0.35 6.73
N LEU A 11 11.06 1.35 7.26
CA LEU A 11 11.01 2.73 6.81
C LEU A 11 12.42 3.28 6.71
N ASP A 12 12.64 4.14 5.73
CA ASP A 12 13.87 4.89 5.53
C ASP A 12 13.56 6.39 5.57
N PHE A 13 14.05 7.05 6.62
CA PHE A 13 13.98 8.49 6.79
C PHE A 13 15.38 9.13 6.78
N GLU A 14 16.43 8.34 6.57
CA GLU A 14 17.83 8.79 6.59
C GLU A 14 18.30 9.18 5.18
N SER A 15 18.00 8.33 4.16
CA SER A 15 18.37 8.63 2.78
C SER A 15 17.60 9.84 2.24
N PRO A 16 18.25 10.77 1.54
CA PRO A 16 17.55 11.92 0.98
C PRO A 16 16.56 11.50 -0.12
N ALA A 17 15.44 12.21 -0.20
CA ALA A 17 14.51 12.03 -1.32
C ALA A 17 15.11 12.64 -2.60
N HIS A 18 15.02 11.92 -3.73
CA HIS A 18 15.50 12.41 -5.03
C HIS A 18 14.53 13.41 -5.72
N THR A 19 13.47 13.80 -5.01
CA THR A 19 12.50 14.80 -5.47
C THR A 19 12.11 15.77 -4.36
N LYS A 20 11.92 17.04 -4.71
CA LYS A 20 11.38 18.06 -3.81
C LYS A 20 9.85 18.14 -3.86
N ARG A 21 9.21 17.42 -4.78
CA ARG A 21 7.75 17.39 -4.90
C ARG A 21 7.13 16.59 -3.77
N PHE A 22 6.02 17.08 -3.22
CA PHE A 22 5.25 16.39 -2.20
C PHE A 22 3.77 16.80 -2.26
N SER A 23 2.96 16.06 -1.53
CA SER A 23 1.55 16.34 -1.26
C SER A 23 1.20 15.95 0.18
N ASP A 24 0.04 16.37 0.66
CA ASP A 24 -0.43 16.04 2.00
C ASP A 24 -1.40 14.86 1.97
N PRO A 25 -1.35 13.96 2.99
CA PRO A 25 -2.30 12.87 3.12
C PRO A 25 -3.74 13.38 3.31
N VAL A 26 -4.66 12.85 2.52
CA VAL A 26 -6.09 13.25 2.56
C VAL A 26 -6.73 13.00 3.93
N PHE A 27 -6.33 11.94 4.63
CA PHE A 27 -6.92 11.53 5.91
C PHE A 27 -6.10 11.97 7.13
N LEU A 28 -5.35 13.06 7.05
CA LEU A 28 -4.46 13.51 8.14
C LEU A 28 -5.22 13.79 9.45
N SER A 29 -6.46 14.29 9.39
CA SER A 29 -7.31 14.48 10.57
C SER A 29 -7.65 13.14 11.25
N SER A 30 -8.00 12.12 10.48
CA SER A 30 -8.24 10.76 10.99
C SER A 30 -6.97 10.12 11.56
N SER A 31 -5.82 10.36 10.92
CA SER A 31 -4.52 9.94 11.46
C SER A 31 -4.24 10.56 12.83
N ARG A 32 -4.59 11.84 13.00
CA ARG A 32 -4.45 12.54 14.29
C ARG A 32 -5.32 11.91 15.38
N GLU A 33 -6.54 11.47 15.05
CA GLU A 33 -7.41 10.75 16.00
C GLU A 33 -6.74 9.45 16.49
N LEU A 34 -6.21 8.64 15.56
CA LEU A 34 -5.50 7.40 15.89
C LEU A 34 -4.25 7.68 16.74
N ILE A 35 -3.44 8.66 16.36
CA ILE A 35 -2.24 9.06 17.11
C ILE A 35 -2.59 9.53 18.53
N THR A 36 -3.69 10.26 18.68
CA THR A 36 -4.15 10.71 20.01
C THR A 36 -4.44 9.53 20.93
N GLU A 37 -5.05 8.47 20.43
CA GLU A 37 -5.31 7.27 21.22
C GLU A 37 -4.05 6.39 21.41
N LEU A 38 -3.18 6.29 20.40
CA LEU A 38 -1.91 5.55 20.48
C LEU A 38 -0.94 6.17 21.48
N ARG A 39 -0.94 7.50 21.62
CA ARG A 39 -0.13 8.22 22.63
C ARG A 39 -0.46 7.88 24.07
N LYS A 40 -1.66 7.42 24.33
CA LYS A 40 -2.09 6.99 25.68
C LYS A 40 -1.54 5.62 26.06
N GLN A 41 -1.02 4.86 25.10
CA GLN A 41 -0.49 3.53 25.32
C GLN A 41 0.95 3.58 25.81
N SER A 42 1.27 2.79 26.82
CA SER A 42 2.66 2.56 27.23
C SER A 42 3.41 1.74 26.15
N PRO A 43 4.76 1.78 26.13
CA PRO A 43 5.54 0.92 25.23
C PRO A 43 5.20 -0.57 25.32
N ALA A 44 4.94 -1.08 26.54
CA ALA A 44 4.54 -2.46 26.75
C ALA A 44 3.16 -2.78 26.15
N GLN A 45 2.21 -1.84 26.27
CA GLN A 45 0.89 -1.97 25.65
C GLN A 45 0.99 -1.95 24.11
N ILE A 46 1.83 -1.09 23.55
CA ILE A 46 2.11 -1.03 22.10
C ILE A 46 2.75 -2.34 21.63
N SER A 47 3.71 -2.89 22.38
CA SER A 47 4.33 -4.19 22.08
C SER A 47 3.28 -5.31 22.03
N LYS A 48 2.40 -5.37 23.03
CA LYS A 48 1.30 -6.36 23.10
C LYS A 48 0.30 -6.16 21.95
N LEU A 49 -0.11 -4.92 21.69
CA LEU A 49 -1.08 -4.57 20.65
C LEU A 49 -0.63 -5.03 19.27
N MET A 50 0.61 -4.73 18.91
CA MET A 50 1.17 -5.02 17.58
C MET A 50 1.96 -6.33 17.52
N LYS A 51 2.07 -7.08 18.62
CA LYS A 51 2.86 -8.32 18.74
C LYS A 51 4.30 -8.12 18.28
N ILE A 52 4.96 -7.11 18.80
CA ILE A 52 6.34 -6.73 18.50
C ILE A 52 7.23 -6.78 19.73
N SER A 53 8.56 -6.79 19.53
CA SER A 53 9.51 -6.78 20.64
C SER A 53 9.40 -5.52 21.51
N PRO A 54 9.82 -5.56 22.78
CA PRO A 54 9.84 -4.38 23.66
C PRO A 54 10.58 -3.20 23.06
N LYS A 55 11.73 -3.46 22.39
CA LYS A 55 12.53 -2.43 21.69
C LYS A 55 11.71 -1.73 20.59
N LEU A 56 10.94 -2.48 19.81
CA LEU A 56 10.06 -1.90 18.79
C LEU A 56 8.85 -1.20 19.38
N GLY A 57 8.35 -1.65 20.53
CA GLY A 57 7.29 -0.97 21.28
C GLY A 57 7.74 0.41 21.76
N GLU A 58 8.92 0.49 22.37
CA GLU A 58 9.54 1.75 22.79
C GLU A 58 9.74 2.72 21.61
N LEU A 59 10.36 2.22 20.53
CA LEU A 59 10.56 3.03 19.31
C LEU A 59 9.25 3.61 18.78
N ASN A 60 8.17 2.82 18.73
CA ASN A 60 6.90 3.32 18.20
C ASN A 60 6.16 4.22 19.17
N ALA A 61 6.31 4.04 20.49
CA ALA A 61 5.83 5.01 21.48
C ALA A 61 6.48 6.38 21.28
N GLN A 62 7.80 6.41 21.04
CA GLN A 62 8.54 7.65 20.74
C GLN A 62 8.06 8.28 19.42
N ARG A 63 7.88 7.48 18.36
CA ARG A 63 7.36 7.93 17.07
C ARG A 63 5.98 8.57 17.20
N TYR A 64 5.06 7.96 17.95
CA TYR A 64 3.73 8.53 18.18
C TYR A 64 3.79 9.84 18.99
N LYS A 65 4.66 9.93 19.99
CA LYS A 65 4.88 11.19 20.74
C LYS A 65 5.42 12.31 19.85
N ALA A 66 6.38 11.98 18.96
CA ALA A 66 7.00 12.94 18.06
C ALA A 66 6.09 13.35 16.87
N TRP A 67 5.10 12.53 16.50
CA TRP A 67 4.23 12.77 15.35
C TRP A 67 3.50 14.12 15.46
N LYS A 68 3.76 15.04 14.53
CA LYS A 68 3.25 16.42 14.61
C LYS A 68 3.08 17.03 13.22
N PRO A 69 1.86 17.37 12.79
CA PRO A 69 1.65 18.25 11.64
C PRO A 69 1.91 19.73 12.00
N PRO A 70 2.13 20.62 11.01
CA PRO A 70 2.11 20.33 9.59
C PRO A 70 3.32 19.48 9.15
N PHE A 71 3.12 18.67 8.11
CA PHE A 71 4.21 17.91 7.52
C PHE A 71 4.95 18.79 6.50
N ALA A 72 6.27 18.67 6.52
CA ALA A 72 7.17 19.35 5.60
C ALA A 72 8.39 18.45 5.33
N PRO A 73 9.16 18.70 4.26
CA PRO A 73 10.31 17.85 3.90
C PRO A 73 11.42 17.75 4.97
N ASP A 74 11.45 18.64 5.94
CA ASP A 74 12.37 18.64 7.08
C ASP A 74 11.93 17.72 8.23
N ASN A 75 10.63 17.36 8.29
CA ASN A 75 10.09 16.53 9.36
C ASN A 75 9.31 15.30 8.87
N ALA A 76 9.19 15.11 7.55
CA ALA A 76 8.45 14.03 6.92
C ALA A 76 9.06 13.66 5.56
N LYS A 77 8.73 12.48 5.04
CA LYS A 77 9.22 12.00 3.76
C LYS A 77 8.08 11.48 2.90
N GLN A 78 8.21 11.54 1.58
CA GLN A 78 7.24 11.00 0.63
C GLN A 78 7.03 9.50 0.88
N ALA A 79 5.79 9.05 0.96
CA ALA A 79 5.42 7.69 1.33
C ALA A 79 6.12 6.64 0.46
N LEU A 80 6.12 6.83 -0.87
CA LEU A 80 6.76 5.90 -1.80
C LEU A 80 8.28 5.76 -1.56
N LEU A 81 8.93 6.83 -1.11
CA LEU A 81 10.36 6.89 -0.84
C LEU A 81 10.71 6.55 0.61
N ALA A 82 9.74 6.59 1.51
CA ALA A 82 9.93 6.25 2.92
C ALA A 82 9.76 4.75 3.19
N PHE A 83 8.82 4.09 2.54
CA PHE A 83 8.61 2.65 2.73
C PHE A 83 9.75 1.82 2.14
N ARG A 84 10.19 0.80 2.90
CA ARG A 84 11.21 -0.19 2.50
C ARG A 84 10.71 -1.60 2.82
N GLY A 85 11.01 -2.56 1.96
CA GLY A 85 10.61 -3.96 2.10
C GLY A 85 10.39 -4.60 0.73
N ASP A 86 10.01 -5.87 0.70
CA ASP A 86 10.02 -6.68 -0.54
C ASP A 86 9.24 -6.05 -1.70
N VAL A 87 8.06 -5.48 -1.42
CA VAL A 87 7.26 -4.77 -2.45
C VAL A 87 8.03 -3.56 -2.98
N TYR A 88 8.64 -2.77 -2.09
CA TYR A 88 9.35 -1.54 -2.45
C TYR A 88 10.72 -1.83 -3.09
N MET A 89 11.37 -2.93 -2.72
CA MET A 89 12.55 -3.43 -3.44
C MET A 89 12.19 -3.83 -4.88
N GLY A 90 11.04 -4.48 -5.08
CA GLY A 90 10.56 -4.81 -6.42
C GLY A 90 10.13 -3.58 -7.22
N LEU A 91 9.51 -2.59 -6.57
CA LEU A 91 9.06 -1.35 -7.20
C LEU A 91 10.25 -0.46 -7.60
N ASP A 92 11.31 -0.44 -6.79
CA ASP A 92 12.55 0.32 -7.04
C ASP A 92 12.29 1.82 -7.25
N ALA A 93 11.63 2.43 -6.25
CA ALA A 93 11.15 3.81 -6.33
C ALA A 93 12.28 4.84 -6.48
N ASP A 94 13.49 4.52 -6.00
CA ASP A 94 14.65 5.43 -6.03
C ASP A 94 15.16 5.66 -7.46
N THR A 95 14.81 4.79 -8.42
CA THR A 95 15.18 4.92 -9.84
C THR A 95 14.06 5.51 -10.71
N LEU A 96 12.92 5.88 -10.13
CA LEU A 96 11.82 6.48 -10.87
C LEU A 96 12.14 7.91 -11.31
N THR A 97 11.90 8.19 -12.59
CA THR A 97 12.07 9.53 -13.14
C THR A 97 10.96 10.48 -12.66
N SER A 98 11.14 11.78 -12.88
CA SER A 98 10.09 12.78 -12.58
C SER A 98 8.78 12.52 -13.32
N ARG A 99 8.85 11.95 -14.55
CA ARG A 99 7.67 11.53 -15.32
C ARG A 99 6.99 10.32 -14.69
N ASP A 100 7.77 9.36 -14.17
CA ASP A 100 7.26 8.18 -13.45
C ASP A 100 6.56 8.58 -12.18
N LEU A 101 7.15 9.49 -11.40
CA LEU A 101 6.53 10.04 -10.20
C LEU A 101 5.22 10.78 -10.51
N THR A 102 5.16 11.50 -11.66
CA THR A 102 3.92 12.15 -12.09
C THR A 102 2.82 11.15 -12.43
N PHE A 103 3.17 10.06 -13.11
CA PHE A 103 2.23 8.99 -13.43
C PHE A 103 1.80 8.25 -12.16
N SER A 104 2.75 7.87 -11.31
CA SER A 104 2.45 7.16 -10.06
C SER A 104 1.52 7.96 -9.15
N GLN A 105 1.70 9.28 -9.05
CA GLN A 105 0.84 10.16 -8.26
C GLN A 105 -0.63 10.12 -8.70
N LYS A 106 -0.89 9.84 -9.98
CA LYS A 106 -2.25 9.69 -10.52
C LYS A 106 -2.77 8.26 -10.45
N HIS A 107 -1.90 7.25 -10.53
CA HIS A 107 -2.29 5.86 -10.82
C HIS A 107 -1.93 4.86 -9.71
N LEU A 108 -1.21 5.25 -8.66
CA LEU A 108 -0.82 4.39 -7.55
C LEU A 108 -1.33 4.92 -6.22
N ARG A 109 -1.79 4.01 -5.35
CA ARG A 109 -2.15 4.30 -3.95
C ARG A 109 -1.51 3.28 -3.02
N ILE A 110 -1.12 3.74 -1.84
CA ILE A 110 -0.57 2.91 -0.78
C ILE A 110 -1.60 2.85 0.34
N LEU A 111 -2.10 1.66 0.65
CA LEU A 111 -3.00 1.47 1.78
C LEU A 111 -2.21 1.53 3.09
N SER A 112 -2.75 2.16 4.12
CA SER A 112 -2.04 2.39 5.37
C SER A 112 -2.98 2.28 6.58
N GLY A 113 -2.55 1.57 7.62
CA GLY A 113 -3.30 1.48 8.87
C GLY A 113 -3.45 2.83 9.58
N LEU A 114 -2.45 3.71 9.47
CA LEU A 114 -2.46 5.03 10.10
C LEU A 114 -3.04 6.12 9.19
N TYR A 115 -2.67 6.12 7.91
CA TYR A 115 -3.01 7.20 6.97
C TYR A 115 -4.16 6.87 6.01
N GLY A 116 -4.71 5.64 6.08
CA GLY A 116 -5.78 5.19 5.19
C GLY A 116 -5.31 4.92 3.77
N VAL A 117 -5.47 5.87 2.88
CA VAL A 117 -5.00 5.83 1.48
C VAL A 117 -4.01 6.96 1.26
N LEU A 118 -2.82 6.63 0.79
CA LEU A 118 -1.76 7.59 0.48
C LEU A 118 -1.51 7.64 -1.03
N LYS A 119 -1.23 8.82 -1.53
CA LYS A 119 -0.57 9.02 -2.82
C LYS A 119 0.94 8.80 -2.65
N PRO A 120 1.67 8.45 -3.72
CA PRO A 120 3.13 8.21 -3.66
C PRO A 120 3.94 9.33 -3.01
N LEU A 121 3.60 10.57 -3.29
CA LEU A 121 4.33 11.75 -2.80
C LEU A 121 3.71 12.37 -1.55
N ASP A 122 2.70 11.74 -0.93
CA ASP A 122 2.17 12.20 0.34
C ASP A 122 3.24 12.11 1.42
N LEU A 123 3.43 13.18 2.17
CA LEU A 123 4.38 13.22 3.27
C LEU A 123 3.85 12.38 4.44
N ILE A 124 4.71 11.51 4.97
CA ILE A 124 4.45 10.72 6.16
C ILE A 124 5.55 10.91 7.19
N GLN A 125 5.22 10.77 8.45
CA GLN A 125 6.19 10.63 9.54
C GLN A 125 6.33 9.16 9.93
N PRO A 126 7.45 8.75 10.59
CA PRO A 126 7.70 7.37 10.96
C PRO A 126 6.62 6.81 11.86
N TYR A 127 6.12 5.62 11.53
CA TYR A 127 5.10 4.91 12.31
C TYR A 127 5.17 3.41 12.06
N ARG A 128 4.47 2.66 12.90
CA ARG A 128 4.09 1.29 12.63
C ARG A 128 2.67 1.07 13.15
N LEU A 129 1.77 0.73 12.27
CA LEU A 129 0.40 0.34 12.57
C LEU A 129 -0.14 -0.45 11.38
N GLU A 130 -0.18 -1.78 11.51
CA GLU A 130 -0.73 -2.66 10.48
C GLU A 130 -2.26 -2.57 10.45
N MET A 131 -2.87 -2.71 9.27
CA MET A 131 -4.32 -2.61 9.08
C MET A 131 -5.09 -3.66 9.88
N GLY A 132 -4.53 -4.86 10.04
CA GLY A 132 -5.11 -5.94 10.82
C GLY A 132 -4.99 -5.79 12.35
N THR A 133 -4.41 -4.69 12.84
CA THR A 133 -4.24 -4.44 14.28
C THR A 133 -5.60 -4.25 14.95
N ARG A 134 -5.88 -5.05 15.98
CA ARG A 134 -7.10 -4.96 16.80
C ARG A 134 -7.03 -3.79 17.79
N PHE A 135 -6.90 -2.60 17.24
CA PHE A 135 -6.81 -1.37 18.03
C PHE A 135 -8.20 -0.78 18.26
N ARG A 136 -8.73 -1.02 19.49
CA ARG A 136 -10.01 -0.43 19.91
C ARG A 136 -9.87 1.09 19.98
N ASN A 137 -10.78 1.78 19.36
CA ASN A 137 -10.78 3.22 19.19
C ASN A 137 -12.21 3.79 19.29
N LYS A 138 -12.37 5.09 19.13
CA LYS A 138 -13.68 5.76 19.27
C LYS A 138 -14.71 5.34 18.21
N ARG A 139 -14.26 4.76 17.07
CA ARG A 139 -15.12 4.41 15.93
C ARG A 139 -15.35 2.91 15.79
N GLY A 140 -14.67 2.08 16.61
CA GLY A 140 -14.86 0.63 16.54
C GLY A 140 -13.80 -0.19 17.28
N LYS A 141 -13.87 -1.49 17.10
CA LYS A 141 -13.02 -2.47 17.78
C LYS A 141 -11.65 -2.67 17.13
N ASP A 142 -11.50 -2.25 15.88
CA ASP A 142 -10.27 -2.40 15.09
C ASP A 142 -10.13 -1.28 14.06
N LEU A 143 -9.10 -1.37 13.19
CA LEU A 143 -8.86 -0.36 12.16
C LEU A 143 -9.80 -0.52 10.96
N TYR A 144 -10.34 -1.70 10.69
CA TYR A 144 -11.33 -1.85 9.62
C TYR A 144 -12.61 -1.09 9.97
N GLU A 145 -13.09 -1.21 11.20
CA GLU A 145 -14.24 -0.41 11.67
C GLU A 145 -13.90 1.08 11.78
N PHE A 146 -12.67 1.41 12.20
CA PHE A 146 -12.23 2.81 12.22
C PHE A 146 -12.31 3.44 10.85
N TRP A 147 -11.79 2.79 9.83
CA TRP A 147 -11.80 3.33 8.47
C TRP A 147 -13.18 3.21 7.80
N GLY A 148 -13.92 2.13 8.05
CA GLY A 148 -15.26 1.91 7.51
C GLY A 148 -15.29 2.10 5.98
N GLU A 149 -16.29 2.78 5.48
CA GLU A 149 -16.46 3.02 4.03
C GLU A 149 -15.57 4.13 3.46
N ARG A 150 -14.88 4.90 4.30
CA ARG A 150 -14.13 6.08 3.87
C ARG A 150 -13.06 5.78 2.83
N LEU A 151 -12.35 4.66 2.98
CA LEU A 151 -11.29 4.28 2.04
C LEU A 151 -11.90 3.82 0.71
N THR A 152 -12.99 3.06 0.74
CA THR A 152 -13.72 2.64 -0.45
C THR A 152 -14.28 3.83 -1.21
N THR A 153 -14.88 4.78 -0.50
CA THR A 153 -15.41 6.02 -1.09
C THR A 153 -14.30 6.83 -1.77
N ALA A 154 -13.17 7.04 -1.08
CA ALA A 154 -12.04 7.78 -1.65
C ALA A 154 -11.48 7.10 -2.91
N VAL A 155 -11.31 5.77 -2.90
CA VAL A 155 -10.83 5.01 -4.06
C VAL A 155 -11.85 5.06 -5.19
N ARG A 156 -13.15 4.95 -4.91
CA ARG A 156 -14.22 5.05 -5.90
C ARG A 156 -14.26 6.43 -6.57
N GLU A 157 -14.17 7.50 -5.78
CA GLU A 157 -14.13 8.87 -6.29
C GLU A 157 -12.93 9.09 -7.21
N GLU A 158 -11.75 8.61 -6.82
CA GLU A 158 -10.58 8.70 -7.67
C GLU A 158 -10.72 7.89 -8.97
N LEU A 159 -11.25 6.65 -8.89
CA LEU A 159 -11.50 5.82 -10.06
C LEU A 159 -12.49 6.47 -11.04
N SER A 160 -13.46 7.23 -10.53
CA SER A 160 -14.45 7.91 -11.38
C SER A 160 -13.79 8.92 -12.34
N GLY A 161 -12.67 9.52 -11.94
CA GLY A 161 -11.87 10.43 -12.75
C GLY A 161 -10.94 9.75 -13.78
N HIS A 162 -10.81 8.41 -13.72
CA HIS A 162 -10.00 7.68 -14.69
C HIS A 162 -10.79 7.26 -15.92
N ARG A 163 -10.15 7.34 -17.11
CA ARG A 163 -10.74 6.81 -18.34
C ARG A 163 -11.07 5.31 -18.24
N ASN A 164 -10.17 4.53 -17.67
CA ASN A 164 -10.39 3.13 -17.33
C ASN A 164 -10.65 3.01 -15.82
N LYS A 165 -11.87 2.62 -15.46
CA LYS A 165 -12.35 2.55 -14.08
C LYS A 165 -12.06 1.19 -13.43
N THR A 166 -10.88 0.63 -13.68
CA THR A 166 -10.43 -0.63 -13.08
C THR A 166 -9.47 -0.37 -11.92
N LEU A 167 -9.70 -1.06 -10.79
CA LEU A 167 -8.77 -1.13 -9.67
C LEU A 167 -7.88 -2.36 -9.82
N VAL A 168 -6.57 -2.16 -9.87
CA VAL A 168 -5.58 -3.24 -9.82
C VAL A 168 -5.14 -3.45 -8.38
N ASN A 169 -5.43 -4.63 -7.83
CA ASN A 169 -5.08 -4.97 -6.46
C ASN A 169 -3.74 -5.71 -6.41
N LEU A 170 -2.69 -5.02 -6.02
CA LEU A 170 -1.38 -5.57 -5.67
C LEU A 170 -1.12 -5.53 -4.15
N ALA A 171 -2.12 -5.17 -3.35
CA ALA A 171 -2.04 -5.20 -1.90
C ALA A 171 -2.23 -6.62 -1.35
N SER A 172 -1.80 -6.85 -0.11
CA SER A 172 -2.12 -8.09 0.59
C SER A 172 -3.59 -8.12 1.00
N ASN A 173 -4.12 -9.32 1.26
CA ASN A 173 -5.50 -9.47 1.73
C ASN A 173 -5.78 -8.67 3.00
N GLU A 174 -4.80 -8.56 3.91
CA GLU A 174 -4.91 -7.75 5.13
C GLU A 174 -5.23 -6.28 4.80
N TYR A 175 -4.51 -5.69 3.86
CA TYR A 175 -4.72 -4.28 3.50
C TYR A 175 -5.91 -4.10 2.57
N PHE A 176 -6.06 -4.98 1.58
CA PHE A 176 -7.16 -4.88 0.61
C PHE A 176 -8.55 -5.04 1.25
N ARG A 177 -8.66 -5.81 2.33
CA ARG A 177 -9.89 -5.94 3.12
C ARG A 177 -10.44 -4.60 3.65
N SER A 178 -9.63 -3.55 3.72
CA SER A 178 -10.08 -2.20 4.07
C SER A 178 -10.85 -1.50 2.95
N ILE A 179 -10.88 -2.08 1.76
CA ILE A 179 -11.69 -1.66 0.62
C ILE A 179 -12.83 -2.67 0.47
N ASP A 180 -14.06 -2.20 0.57
CA ASP A 180 -15.22 -3.03 0.28
C ASP A 180 -15.37 -3.20 -1.24
N ALA A 181 -14.98 -4.38 -1.72
CA ALA A 181 -15.02 -4.72 -3.14
C ALA A 181 -16.44 -4.67 -3.72
N ALA A 182 -17.45 -5.04 -2.93
CA ALA A 182 -18.84 -5.05 -3.38
C ALA A 182 -19.37 -3.62 -3.57
N SER A 183 -19.09 -2.73 -2.62
CA SER A 183 -19.56 -1.35 -2.68
C SER A 183 -18.69 -0.44 -3.56
N LEU A 184 -17.50 -0.88 -3.99
CA LEU A 184 -16.63 -0.11 -4.89
C LEU A 184 -17.32 0.19 -6.23
N GLY A 185 -18.10 -0.76 -6.76
CA GLY A 185 -18.89 -0.57 -7.99
C GLY A 185 -18.05 -0.51 -9.28
N HIS A 186 -16.79 -0.97 -9.23
CA HIS A 186 -15.87 -0.98 -10.36
C HIS A 186 -15.16 -2.33 -10.49
N ARG A 187 -14.68 -2.62 -11.71
CA ARG A 187 -13.89 -3.84 -11.97
C ARG A 187 -12.64 -3.84 -11.10
N ILE A 188 -12.36 -5.01 -10.50
CA ILE A 188 -11.14 -5.26 -9.75
C ILE A 188 -10.36 -6.36 -10.45
N VAL A 189 -9.06 -6.13 -10.68
CA VAL A 189 -8.13 -7.12 -11.21
C VAL A 189 -7.07 -7.38 -10.15
N THR A 190 -6.92 -8.64 -9.75
CA THR A 190 -5.93 -9.05 -8.74
C THR A 190 -4.92 -10.00 -9.38
N PRO A 191 -3.73 -9.51 -9.81
CA PRO A 191 -2.66 -10.38 -10.30
C PRO A 191 -2.19 -11.33 -9.21
N VAL A 192 -2.09 -12.61 -9.54
CA VAL A 192 -1.64 -13.69 -8.66
C VAL A 192 -0.30 -14.21 -9.18
N PHE A 193 0.74 -14.11 -8.36
CA PHE A 193 2.10 -14.55 -8.69
C PHE A 193 2.35 -15.92 -8.09
N LYS A 194 2.65 -16.90 -8.95
CA LYS A 194 2.96 -18.27 -8.57
C LYS A 194 4.37 -18.63 -9.00
N ASP A 195 5.11 -19.27 -8.15
CA ASP A 195 6.46 -19.77 -8.39
C ASP A 195 6.44 -21.29 -8.42
N TYR A 196 7.23 -21.90 -9.32
CA TYR A 196 7.38 -23.34 -9.38
C TYR A 196 8.23 -23.83 -8.21
N SER A 197 7.66 -24.70 -7.39
CA SER A 197 8.34 -25.25 -6.21
C SER A 197 7.77 -26.63 -5.85
N ASN A 198 8.65 -27.60 -5.65
CA ASN A 198 8.29 -28.98 -5.31
C ASN A 198 7.26 -29.59 -6.29
N GLY A 199 7.49 -29.43 -7.60
CA GLY A 199 6.66 -30.03 -8.65
C GLY A 199 5.34 -29.30 -8.96
N THR A 200 5.02 -28.17 -8.29
CA THR A 200 3.77 -27.45 -8.50
C THR A 200 3.97 -25.93 -8.48
N TYR A 201 3.06 -25.19 -9.14
CA TYR A 201 2.98 -23.75 -9.05
C TYR A 201 2.20 -23.34 -7.79
N ARG A 202 2.84 -22.55 -6.92
CA ARG A 202 2.24 -22.08 -5.67
C ARG A 202 2.69 -20.67 -5.33
N ILE A 203 1.90 -19.98 -4.51
CA ILE A 203 2.22 -18.63 -4.04
C ILE A 203 3.29 -18.74 -2.95
N LEU A 204 4.50 -18.26 -3.23
CA LEU A 204 5.57 -18.12 -2.24
C LEU A 204 5.59 -16.68 -1.75
N SER A 205 5.27 -16.47 -0.48
CA SER A 205 4.99 -15.13 0.11
C SER A 205 6.09 -14.09 -0.17
N PHE A 206 7.36 -14.48 -0.07
CA PHE A 206 8.48 -13.57 -0.30
C PHE A 206 8.54 -13.13 -1.78
N PHE A 207 8.53 -14.10 -2.70
CA PHE A 207 8.60 -13.84 -4.14
C PHE A 207 7.37 -13.07 -4.62
N ALA A 208 6.17 -13.46 -4.17
CA ALA A 208 4.93 -12.76 -4.51
C ALA A 208 4.92 -11.28 -4.08
N LYS A 209 5.54 -10.94 -2.94
CA LYS A 209 5.67 -9.53 -2.53
C LYS A 209 6.56 -8.75 -3.49
N ARG A 210 7.73 -9.30 -3.84
CA ARG A 210 8.66 -8.67 -4.78
C ARG A 210 8.03 -8.53 -6.17
N ALA A 211 7.34 -9.58 -6.65
CA ALA A 211 6.64 -9.56 -7.93
C ALA A 211 5.54 -8.49 -8.00
N ARG A 212 4.76 -8.29 -6.91
CA ARG A 212 3.80 -7.18 -6.82
C ARG A 212 4.48 -5.82 -6.98
N GLY A 213 5.63 -5.63 -6.38
CA GLY A 213 6.44 -4.42 -6.56
C GLY A 213 6.91 -4.25 -7.99
N ARG A 214 7.42 -5.32 -8.61
CA ARG A 214 7.84 -5.32 -10.03
C ARG A 214 6.68 -5.00 -10.97
N MET A 215 5.49 -5.57 -10.74
CA MET A 215 4.28 -5.25 -11.50
C MET A 215 3.90 -3.77 -11.31
N ALA A 216 3.96 -3.22 -10.10
CA ALA A 216 3.71 -1.80 -9.87
C ALA A 216 4.72 -0.92 -10.61
N SER A 217 6.01 -1.28 -10.59
CA SER A 217 7.08 -0.62 -11.38
C SER A 217 6.79 -0.67 -12.88
N HIS A 218 6.43 -1.84 -13.39
CA HIS A 218 6.08 -2.05 -14.80
C HIS A 218 4.89 -1.16 -15.22
N ILE A 219 3.81 -1.16 -14.43
CA ILE A 219 2.65 -0.28 -14.66
C ILE A 219 3.07 1.19 -14.75
N ILE A 220 3.96 1.63 -13.85
CA ILE A 220 4.41 3.02 -13.80
C ILE A 220 5.29 3.36 -15.01
N ARG A 221 6.30 2.54 -15.31
CA ARG A 221 7.30 2.81 -16.34
C ARG A 221 6.70 2.75 -17.75
N GLU A 222 5.86 1.74 -17.99
CA GLU A 222 5.19 1.53 -19.28
C GLU A 222 3.89 2.33 -19.43
N ARG A 223 3.51 3.15 -18.42
CA ARG A 223 2.27 3.95 -18.47
C ARG A 223 1.02 3.10 -18.72
N ILE A 224 0.97 1.89 -18.17
CA ILE A 224 -0.13 0.96 -18.39
C ILE A 224 -1.41 1.55 -17.81
N ASN A 225 -2.42 1.67 -18.66
CA ASN A 225 -3.72 2.25 -18.31
C ASN A 225 -4.91 1.38 -18.72
N LYS A 226 -4.62 0.19 -19.26
CA LYS A 226 -5.60 -0.85 -19.59
C LYS A 226 -5.22 -2.13 -18.84
N PRO A 227 -6.15 -2.80 -18.16
CA PRO A 227 -5.84 -4.01 -17.41
C PRO A 227 -5.38 -5.17 -18.30
N GLU A 228 -5.78 -5.19 -19.57
CA GLU A 228 -5.37 -6.21 -20.54
C GLU A 228 -3.86 -6.16 -20.83
N ASP A 229 -3.25 -4.97 -20.78
CA ASP A 229 -1.81 -4.79 -21.01
C ASP A 229 -0.96 -5.33 -19.83
N LEU A 230 -1.55 -5.61 -18.65
CA LEU A 230 -0.87 -6.28 -17.53
C LEU A 230 -0.37 -7.67 -17.92
N LYS A 231 -1.02 -8.33 -18.87
CA LYS A 231 -0.61 -9.65 -19.39
C LYS A 231 0.75 -9.64 -20.10
N ARG A 232 1.26 -8.47 -20.48
CA ARG A 232 2.60 -8.29 -21.07
C ARG A 232 3.73 -8.29 -20.04
N PHE A 233 3.38 -8.44 -18.77
CA PHE A 233 4.39 -8.52 -17.72
C PHE A 233 5.20 -9.83 -17.86
N ASP A 234 6.51 -9.71 -18.11
CA ASP A 234 7.45 -10.81 -18.35
C ASP A 234 8.76 -10.66 -17.55
N LEU A 235 8.71 -9.90 -16.47
CA LEU A 235 9.88 -9.63 -15.65
C LEU A 235 10.14 -10.75 -14.63
N ASP A 236 11.43 -10.96 -14.30
CA ASP A 236 11.89 -11.94 -13.30
C ASP A 236 11.40 -13.39 -13.58
N GLY A 237 11.14 -13.73 -14.87
CA GLY A 237 10.69 -15.06 -15.29
C GLY A 237 9.18 -15.30 -15.16
N TYR A 238 8.41 -14.32 -14.69
CA TYR A 238 6.95 -14.40 -14.69
C TYR A 238 6.39 -14.22 -16.11
N ARG A 239 5.38 -15.03 -16.44
CA ARG A 239 4.63 -14.93 -17.69
C ARG A 239 3.15 -15.09 -17.39
N SER A 240 2.30 -14.43 -18.17
CA SER A 240 0.85 -14.58 -18.06
C SER A 240 0.43 -16.00 -18.46
N GLU A 241 -0.39 -16.65 -17.63
CA GLU A 241 -1.03 -17.91 -17.99
C GLU A 241 -2.22 -17.62 -18.92
N GLU A 242 -2.03 -17.77 -20.25
CA GLU A 242 -3.08 -17.49 -21.23
C GLU A 242 -4.07 -18.67 -21.46
N HIS A 243 -3.78 -19.90 -20.99
CA HIS A 243 -4.43 -21.08 -21.52
C HIS A 243 -4.96 -22.13 -20.53
N THR A 244 -5.17 -21.82 -19.26
CA THR A 244 -5.76 -22.80 -18.32
C THR A 244 -7.00 -22.34 -17.60
N SER A 245 -7.82 -21.46 -18.20
CA SER A 245 -8.99 -20.89 -17.52
C SER A 245 -10.31 -21.26 -18.18
N GLU A 246 -10.72 -22.52 -18.10
CA GLU A 246 -12.15 -22.81 -18.29
C GLU A 246 -12.99 -22.74 -17.00
N LEU A 247 -12.38 -22.54 -15.82
CA LEU A 247 -13.11 -22.62 -14.53
C LEU A 247 -12.69 -21.59 -13.47
N GLN A 248 -12.12 -20.45 -13.81
CA GLN A 248 -11.87 -19.40 -12.79
C GLN A 248 -12.56 -18.10 -13.17
N SER A 249 -13.17 -17.45 -12.16
CA SER A 249 -13.82 -16.16 -12.23
C SER A 249 -13.07 -15.17 -13.15
N PRO A 250 -13.75 -14.41 -14.02
CA PRO A 250 -13.11 -13.55 -15.03
C PRO A 250 -12.21 -12.44 -14.51
N ASP A 251 -12.02 -12.34 -13.21
CA ASP A 251 -11.33 -11.23 -12.54
C ASP A 251 -9.95 -11.57 -11.96
N HIS A 252 -9.43 -12.77 -12.16
CA HIS A 252 -8.08 -13.15 -11.68
C HIS A 252 -7.08 -13.25 -12.83
N LEU A 253 -6.08 -12.35 -12.85
CA LEU A 253 -4.90 -12.48 -13.68
C LEU A 253 -3.88 -13.35 -12.94
N VAL A 254 -3.50 -14.51 -13.50
CA VAL A 254 -2.45 -15.36 -12.96
C VAL A 254 -1.18 -15.11 -13.75
N CYS A 255 -0.09 -14.78 -13.07
CA CYS A 255 1.24 -14.56 -13.63
C CYS A 255 2.25 -15.49 -13.01
#